data_ae0739ccd4930f3c5f585ef0b0c132d0
#
_entry.id   ae0739ccd4930f3c5f585ef0b0c132d0
#
_cell.length_a   1.000
_cell.length_b   1.000
_cell.length_c   1.000
_cell.angle_alpha   90.00
_cell.angle_beta   90.00
_cell.angle_gamma   90.00
#
_symmetry.space_group_name_H-M   'P 1'
#
loop_
_entity.id
_entity.type
_entity.pdbx_description
1 polymer ?
#
loop_
_entity_poly.entity_id
_entity_poly.type
_entity_poly.pdbx_seq_one_letter_code
_entity_poly.pdbx_strand_id
1 'polypeptide(L)'
;MDKKEDWKDQGGYGNMCSIMGYCEEGEVLKTFRECFLRTSSRGPDECRILDTGKGYLGFQRLAIMGLTPSGMQPFSLNGNYVVCNGEIYGFEKQREELKKKGYTFESDSDCEILLPLYEQYGTEMFGMLDAEFACIIYDGKTGSYVAARDPIGIRPLYYGYDEKGALVLASEAKNLVGLCEKIRPFPPGHYYKDGAFVCYHDISRTEEVCEDDVETICQKIHD
;
A
#
# COMPACT_ATOMS: atom_id res chain seq x y z
N MET A 1 32.23 1.72 -32.63
CA MET A 1 31.16 0.72 -32.73
C MET A 1 30.85 0.31 -31.30
N ASP A 2 30.02 1.11 -30.63
CA ASP A 2 29.63 0.87 -29.24
C ASP A 2 28.45 -0.11 -29.19
N LYS A 3 28.68 -1.28 -28.64
CA LYS A 3 27.62 -2.21 -28.33
C LYS A 3 26.88 -1.69 -27.09
N LYS A 4 25.69 -1.11 -27.29
CA LYS A 4 24.68 -1.02 -26.23
C LYS A 4 24.24 -2.44 -25.91
N GLU A 5 24.71 -2.98 -24.81
CA GLU A 5 24.19 -4.22 -24.24
C GLU A 5 22.75 -3.96 -23.76
N ASP A 6 21.80 -4.60 -24.44
CA ASP A 6 20.41 -4.69 -24.03
C ASP A 6 20.30 -5.51 -22.75
N TRP A 7 20.13 -4.83 -21.63
CA TRP A 7 19.78 -5.44 -20.34
C TRP A 7 18.27 -5.70 -20.23
N LYS A 8 17.62 -6.05 -21.33
CA LYS A 8 16.26 -6.59 -21.32
C LYS A 8 16.34 -8.11 -21.26
N ASP A 9 15.77 -8.67 -20.22
CA ASP A 9 15.57 -10.07 -19.93
C ASP A 9 16.65 -10.78 -19.11
N GLN A 10 16.62 -10.55 -17.79
CA GLN A 10 16.94 -11.61 -16.84
C GLN A 10 15.89 -11.62 -15.72
N GLY A 11 15.04 -12.61 -15.77
CA GLY A 11 14.26 -13.27 -14.73
C GLY A 11 13.68 -12.42 -13.58
N GLY A 12 12.46 -11.98 -13.73
CA GLY A 12 11.49 -11.47 -12.87
C GLY A 12 11.55 -11.79 -11.38
N TYR A 13 12.04 -10.85 -10.59
CA TYR A 13 11.35 -10.55 -9.35
C TYR A 13 10.40 -9.40 -9.69
N GLY A 14 9.09 -9.71 -9.66
CA GLY A 14 8.03 -8.93 -10.25
C GLY A 14 8.17 -7.43 -10.04
N ASN A 15 8.21 -6.71 -11.13
CA ASN A 15 7.98 -5.28 -11.16
C ASN A 15 6.64 -5.02 -10.47
N MET A 16 6.62 -4.17 -9.47
CA MET A 16 5.44 -3.80 -8.67
C MET A 16 5.56 -2.33 -8.30
N CYS A 17 4.43 -1.69 -8.05
CA CYS A 17 4.43 -0.32 -7.56
C CYS A 17 5.31 -0.15 -6.31
N SER A 18 5.72 1.07 -6.03
CA SER A 18 6.41 1.43 -4.79
C SER A 18 5.69 2.57 -4.09
N ILE A 19 5.53 2.46 -2.78
CA ILE A 19 4.97 3.49 -1.93
C ILE A 19 5.98 3.95 -0.89
N MET A 20 5.88 5.21 -0.48
CA MET A 20 6.63 5.78 0.63
C MET A 20 5.81 6.83 1.34
N GLY A 21 5.92 6.90 2.68
CA GLY A 21 5.30 7.93 3.51
C GLY A 21 6.28 8.51 4.51
N TYR A 22 6.27 9.83 4.68
CA TYR A 22 6.87 10.53 5.81
C TYR A 22 5.73 11.17 6.57
N CYS A 23 5.47 10.70 7.80
CA CYS A 23 4.20 10.89 8.49
C CYS A 23 4.28 12.00 9.57
N GLU A 24 5.02 13.06 9.30
CA GLU A 24 5.15 14.22 10.19
C GLU A 24 5.47 15.47 9.36
N GLU A 25 5.18 16.64 9.90
CA GLU A 25 5.54 17.91 9.29
C GLU A 25 7.06 18.14 9.35
N GLY A 26 7.69 18.51 8.24
CA GLY A 26 9.13 18.75 8.22
C GLY A 26 9.67 19.15 6.84
N GLU A 27 10.79 19.87 6.85
CA GLU A 27 11.52 20.28 5.65
C GLU A 27 12.42 19.16 5.12
N VAL A 28 11.82 18.00 4.82
CA VAL A 28 12.57 16.79 4.40
C VAL A 28 12.30 16.39 2.94
N LEU A 29 11.57 17.20 2.18
CA LEU A 29 11.14 16.85 0.81
C LEU A 29 12.30 16.42 -0.09
N LYS A 30 13.43 17.10 -0.03
CA LYS A 30 14.61 16.75 -0.85
C LYS A 30 15.13 15.35 -0.49
N THR A 31 15.36 15.08 0.79
CA THR A 31 15.84 13.79 1.27
C THR A 31 14.83 12.69 1.03
N PHE A 32 13.54 12.97 1.28
CA PHE A 32 12.43 12.05 0.98
C PHE A 32 12.46 11.64 -0.50
N ARG A 33 12.56 12.61 -1.41
CA ARG A 33 12.61 12.36 -2.85
C ARG A 33 13.83 11.52 -3.25
N GLU A 34 15.02 11.86 -2.77
CA GLU A 34 16.24 11.12 -3.04
C GLU A 34 16.14 9.65 -2.57
N CYS A 35 15.60 9.43 -1.38
CA CYS A 35 15.36 8.12 -0.82
C CYS A 35 14.30 7.35 -1.61
N PHE A 36 13.19 8.00 -1.97
CA PHE A 36 12.10 7.39 -2.72
C PHE A 36 12.53 6.95 -4.13
N LEU A 37 13.36 7.73 -4.81
CA LEU A 37 13.85 7.39 -6.14
C LEU A 37 14.74 6.14 -6.19
N ARG A 38 15.22 5.61 -5.07
CA ARG A 38 15.98 4.34 -5.02
C ARG A 38 15.16 3.13 -5.46
N THR A 39 13.83 3.24 -5.49
CA THR A 39 12.91 2.19 -5.96
C THR A 39 12.28 2.48 -7.32
N SER A 40 12.83 3.40 -8.12
CA SER A 40 12.29 3.75 -9.44
C SER A 40 12.16 2.56 -10.40
N SER A 41 12.99 1.52 -10.23
CA SER A 41 12.90 0.28 -11.01
C SER A 41 11.65 -0.55 -10.71
N ARG A 42 10.98 -0.35 -9.57
CA ARG A 42 9.72 -1.04 -9.24
C ARG A 42 8.55 -0.46 -10.01
N GLY A 43 8.45 0.87 -10.05
CA GLY A 43 7.38 1.59 -10.75
C GLY A 43 7.98 2.60 -11.74
N PRO A 44 8.44 2.13 -12.92
CA PRO A 44 9.17 2.96 -13.85
C PRO A 44 8.30 3.91 -14.69
N ASP A 45 6.97 3.71 -14.70
CA ASP A 45 6.09 4.40 -15.63
C ASP A 45 5.79 5.83 -15.19
N GLU A 46 5.46 6.02 -13.92
CA GLU A 46 5.17 7.33 -13.35
C GLU A 46 5.62 7.43 -11.89
N CYS A 47 5.98 8.65 -11.46
CA CYS A 47 6.34 8.95 -10.07
C CYS A 47 5.61 10.22 -9.61
N ARG A 48 4.94 10.14 -8.47
CA ARG A 48 4.27 11.28 -7.84
C ARG A 48 4.63 11.37 -6.37
N ILE A 49 4.89 12.58 -5.90
CA ILE A 49 5.03 12.92 -4.48
C ILE A 49 3.99 13.99 -4.17
N LEU A 50 3.18 13.72 -3.16
CA LEU A 50 2.17 14.62 -2.64
C LEU A 50 2.61 15.17 -1.28
N ASP A 51 2.57 16.48 -1.13
CA ASP A 51 2.65 17.16 0.16
C ASP A 51 1.23 17.23 0.75
N THR A 52 1.03 16.62 1.91
CA THR A 52 -0.25 16.63 2.62
C THR A 52 -0.42 17.84 3.55
N GLY A 53 0.62 18.67 3.69
CA GLY A 53 0.71 19.71 4.71
C GLY A 53 1.08 19.18 6.11
N LYS A 54 1.11 17.86 6.29
CA LYS A 54 1.52 17.15 7.51
C LYS A 54 2.53 16.04 7.24
N GLY A 55 3.16 16.08 6.06
CA GLY A 55 4.12 15.09 5.61
C GLY A 55 4.00 14.82 4.12
N TYR A 56 4.54 13.69 3.68
CA TYR A 56 4.63 13.37 2.25
C TYR A 56 4.16 11.95 1.97
N LEU A 57 3.45 11.79 0.84
CA LEU A 57 3.12 10.48 0.24
C LEU A 57 3.78 10.37 -1.12
N GLY A 58 4.47 9.26 -1.37
CA GLY A 58 5.11 8.95 -2.64
C GLY A 58 4.49 7.70 -3.27
N PHE A 59 4.25 7.74 -4.58
CA PHE A 59 3.81 6.62 -5.38
C PHE A 59 4.63 6.52 -6.66
N GLN A 60 5.21 5.34 -6.91
CA GLN A 60 5.84 4.97 -8.18
C GLN A 60 5.03 3.86 -8.81
N ARG A 61 4.56 4.13 -10.02
CA ARG A 61 3.61 3.28 -10.73
C ARG A 61 4.30 2.29 -11.65
N LEU A 62 3.88 1.04 -11.55
CA LEU A 62 3.88 0.08 -12.64
C LEU A 62 2.43 -0.06 -13.11
N ALA A 63 2.15 0.32 -14.34
CA ALA A 63 0.79 0.35 -14.88
C ALA A 63 0.36 -1.06 -15.33
N ILE A 64 -0.22 -1.83 -14.41
CA ILE A 64 -0.81 -3.16 -14.68
C ILE A 64 -2.33 -3.04 -14.78
N MET A 65 -2.95 -2.32 -13.85
CA MET A 65 -4.38 -1.99 -13.83
C MET A 65 -4.60 -0.48 -13.87
N GLY A 66 -5.81 -0.04 -14.21
CA GLY A 66 -6.16 1.37 -14.28
C GLY A 66 -5.25 2.14 -15.24
N LEU A 67 -5.03 1.64 -16.47
CA LEU A 67 -4.03 2.13 -17.44
C LEU A 67 -4.22 3.60 -17.85
N THR A 68 -5.32 4.23 -17.48
CA THR A 68 -5.58 5.64 -17.70
C THR A 68 -4.84 6.53 -16.71
N PRO A 69 -4.63 7.81 -17.00
CA PRO A 69 -4.02 8.76 -16.05
C PRO A 69 -4.76 8.86 -14.71
N SER A 70 -6.08 8.60 -14.68
CA SER A 70 -6.91 8.59 -13.47
C SER A 70 -6.55 7.45 -12.49
N GLY A 71 -5.89 6.38 -12.95
CA GLY A 71 -5.36 5.32 -12.07
C GLY A 71 -4.08 5.68 -11.34
N MET A 72 -3.56 6.92 -11.49
CA MET A 72 -2.35 7.36 -10.81
C MET A 72 -2.63 7.82 -9.39
N GLN A 73 -1.94 7.20 -8.44
CA GLN A 73 -2.02 7.53 -7.02
C GLN A 73 -1.07 8.69 -6.63
N PRO A 74 -1.29 9.36 -5.48
CA PRO A 74 -2.32 9.09 -4.46
C PRO A 74 -3.74 9.34 -4.96
N PHE A 75 -4.69 8.45 -4.59
CA PHE A 75 -6.11 8.78 -4.70
C PHE A 75 -6.52 9.75 -3.62
N SER A 76 -7.56 10.54 -3.89
CA SER A 76 -8.06 11.55 -2.96
C SER A 76 -9.58 11.47 -2.80
N LEU A 77 -10.05 11.67 -1.57
CA LEU A 77 -11.47 11.75 -1.25
C LEU A 77 -11.68 12.61 0.01
N ASN A 78 -12.41 13.70 -0.10
CA ASN A 78 -12.78 14.58 1.04
C ASN A 78 -11.57 15.02 1.91
N GLY A 79 -10.42 15.31 1.29
CA GLY A 79 -9.18 15.69 1.98
C GLY A 79 -8.35 14.53 2.53
N ASN A 80 -8.83 13.29 2.38
CA ASN A 80 -8.05 12.09 2.63
C ASN A 80 -7.24 11.71 1.39
N TYR A 81 -6.09 11.06 1.59
CA TYR A 81 -5.25 10.56 0.51
C TYR A 81 -4.79 9.12 0.80
N VAL A 82 -4.65 8.29 -0.24
CA VAL A 82 -4.11 6.94 -0.10
C VAL A 82 -3.11 6.62 -1.18
N VAL A 83 -2.03 5.94 -0.79
CA VAL A 83 -1.14 5.21 -1.67
C VAL A 83 -1.17 3.73 -1.29
N CYS A 84 -1.29 2.87 -2.29
CA CYS A 84 -1.37 1.43 -2.11
C CYS A 84 -0.51 0.71 -3.17
N ASN A 85 0.31 -0.21 -2.71
CA ASN A 85 0.93 -1.23 -3.54
C ASN A 85 0.22 -2.54 -3.24
N GLY A 86 -0.67 -2.99 -4.11
CA GLY A 86 -1.47 -4.17 -3.85
C GLY A 86 -2.44 -4.49 -4.97
N GLU A 87 -3.23 -5.53 -4.73
CA GLU A 87 -4.35 -5.98 -5.55
C GLU A 87 -5.50 -6.38 -4.63
N ILE A 88 -6.70 -5.86 -4.88
CA ILE A 88 -7.90 -6.10 -4.08
C ILE A 88 -8.83 -6.97 -4.91
N TYR A 89 -9.01 -8.20 -4.48
CA TYR A 89 -9.83 -9.18 -5.20
C TYR A 89 -11.32 -8.93 -4.98
N GLY A 90 -12.12 -9.15 -6.01
CA GLY A 90 -13.57 -8.99 -5.94
C GLY A 90 -14.05 -7.56 -5.63
N PHE A 91 -13.20 -6.56 -5.87
CA PHE A 91 -13.48 -5.14 -5.58
C PHE A 91 -14.69 -4.59 -6.32
N GLU A 92 -15.07 -5.15 -7.46
CA GLU A 92 -16.19 -4.70 -8.27
C GLU A 92 -17.51 -4.73 -7.48
N LYS A 93 -17.72 -5.80 -6.68
CA LYS A 93 -18.90 -5.92 -5.83
C LYS A 93 -18.93 -4.83 -4.76
N GLN A 94 -17.82 -4.60 -4.09
CA GLN A 94 -17.68 -3.55 -3.08
C GLN A 94 -17.87 -2.16 -3.71
N ARG A 95 -17.32 -1.93 -4.91
CA ARG A 95 -17.47 -0.71 -5.68
C ARG A 95 -18.96 -0.42 -6.00
N GLU A 96 -19.72 -1.42 -6.44
CA GLU A 96 -21.15 -1.26 -6.71
C GLU A 96 -21.95 -0.95 -5.43
N GLU A 97 -21.59 -1.53 -4.31
CA GLU A 97 -22.20 -1.20 -3.01
C GLU A 97 -21.86 0.24 -2.56
N LEU A 98 -20.64 0.68 -2.77
CA LEU A 98 -20.21 2.05 -2.48
C LEU A 98 -20.90 3.05 -3.41
N LYS A 99 -21.11 2.75 -4.70
CA LYS A 99 -21.89 3.58 -5.62
C LYS A 99 -23.34 3.78 -5.14
N LYS A 100 -23.97 2.71 -4.60
CA LYS A 100 -25.32 2.82 -4.01
C LYS A 100 -25.35 3.74 -2.78
N LYS A 101 -24.21 3.92 -2.10
CA LYS A 101 -24.05 4.85 -0.98
C LYS A 101 -23.66 6.27 -1.42
N GLY A 102 -23.55 6.52 -2.74
CA GLY A 102 -23.30 7.84 -3.30
C GLY A 102 -21.84 8.14 -3.65
N TYR A 103 -20.92 7.17 -3.53
CA TYR A 103 -19.54 7.36 -3.96
C TYR A 103 -19.41 7.28 -5.49
N THR A 104 -18.50 8.10 -6.02
CA THR A 104 -18.12 8.11 -7.44
C THR A 104 -16.68 7.67 -7.59
N PHE A 105 -16.37 7.05 -8.73
CA PHE A 105 -15.05 6.53 -9.05
C PHE A 105 -14.60 7.09 -10.39
N GLU A 106 -13.35 7.50 -10.49
CA GLU A 106 -12.77 8.13 -11.67
C GLU A 106 -11.88 7.20 -12.47
N SER A 107 -11.42 6.08 -11.86
CA SER A 107 -10.55 5.11 -12.48
C SER A 107 -11.12 3.69 -12.44
N ASP A 108 -10.46 2.78 -13.16
CA ASP A 108 -10.73 1.34 -13.07
C ASP A 108 -9.81 0.63 -12.07
N SER A 109 -9.06 1.41 -11.25
CA SER A 109 -8.19 0.83 -10.24
C SER A 109 -9.01 0.24 -9.08
N ASP A 110 -8.64 -0.95 -8.67
CA ASP A 110 -9.15 -1.63 -7.48
C ASP A 110 -8.87 -0.83 -6.20
N CYS A 111 -7.67 -0.24 -6.09
CA CYS A 111 -7.25 0.52 -4.92
C CYS A 111 -8.06 1.81 -4.67
N GLU A 112 -8.84 2.29 -5.65
CA GLU A 112 -9.66 3.49 -5.49
C GLU A 112 -10.78 3.29 -4.45
N ILE A 113 -11.20 2.04 -4.17
CA ILE A 113 -12.22 1.75 -3.15
C ILE A 113 -11.74 1.98 -1.72
N LEU A 114 -10.42 2.06 -1.49
CA LEU A 114 -9.87 2.13 -0.13
C LEU A 114 -10.33 3.36 0.64
N LEU A 115 -10.38 4.55 0.02
CA LEU A 115 -10.83 5.76 0.72
C LEU A 115 -12.32 5.74 1.04
N PRO A 116 -13.23 5.35 0.12
CA PRO A 116 -14.63 5.12 0.46
C PRO A 116 -14.84 4.11 1.59
N LEU A 117 -14.10 3.01 1.58
CA LEU A 117 -14.15 2.02 2.67
C LEU A 117 -13.65 2.60 3.99
N TYR A 118 -12.55 3.36 3.96
CA TYR A 118 -12.01 4.01 5.15
C TYR A 118 -13.00 5.03 5.73
N GLU A 119 -13.68 5.80 4.90
CA GLU A 119 -14.71 6.74 5.38
C GLU A 119 -15.91 6.05 6.02
N GLN A 120 -16.30 4.87 5.51
CA GLN A 120 -17.45 4.12 6.02
C GLN A 120 -17.13 3.33 7.30
N TYR A 121 -15.96 2.72 7.35
CA TYR A 121 -15.65 1.67 8.33
C TYR A 121 -14.39 1.97 9.16
N GLY A 122 -13.68 3.07 8.87
CA GLY A 122 -12.41 3.36 9.53
C GLY A 122 -11.40 2.23 9.32
N THR A 123 -10.68 1.88 10.38
CA THR A 123 -9.68 0.79 10.33
C THR A 123 -10.27 -0.62 10.29
N GLU A 124 -11.57 -0.79 10.58
CA GLU A 124 -12.25 -2.09 10.46
C GLU A 124 -12.28 -2.59 9.00
N MET A 125 -12.17 -1.67 8.03
CA MET A 125 -12.10 -2.03 6.62
C MET A 125 -11.00 -3.05 6.30
N PHE A 126 -9.87 -3.03 7.01
CA PHE A 126 -8.75 -3.92 6.71
C PHE A 126 -9.09 -5.39 6.90
N GLY A 127 -9.97 -5.73 7.86
CA GLY A 127 -10.48 -7.07 8.04
C GLY A 127 -11.53 -7.51 7.02
N MET A 128 -12.02 -6.58 6.16
CA MET A 128 -13.03 -6.84 5.15
C MET A 128 -12.43 -7.05 3.75
N LEU A 129 -11.12 -6.83 3.59
CA LEU A 129 -10.44 -6.93 2.30
C LEU A 129 -9.97 -8.36 2.04
N ASP A 130 -10.34 -8.90 0.89
CA ASP A 130 -9.65 -10.02 0.27
C ASP A 130 -8.59 -9.43 -0.66
N ALA A 131 -7.34 -9.36 -0.19
CA ALA A 131 -6.32 -8.56 -0.86
C ALA A 131 -4.90 -8.92 -0.43
N GLU A 132 -3.97 -8.71 -1.34
CA GLU A 132 -2.55 -8.58 -1.03
C GLU A 132 -2.15 -7.12 -1.14
N PHE A 133 -1.79 -6.47 -0.03
CA PHE A 133 -1.60 -5.04 -0.03
C PHE A 133 -0.63 -4.51 1.03
N ALA A 134 -0.04 -3.37 0.70
CA ALA A 134 0.53 -2.44 1.66
C ALA A 134 0.02 -1.05 1.32
N CYS A 135 -0.57 -0.34 2.26
CA CYS A 135 -1.11 0.99 2.02
C CYS A 135 -0.73 1.99 3.11
N ILE A 136 -0.77 3.27 2.73
CA ILE A 136 -0.60 4.41 3.64
C ILE A 136 -1.73 5.38 3.33
N ILE A 137 -2.55 5.69 4.33
CA ILE A 137 -3.65 6.63 4.26
C ILE A 137 -3.28 7.88 5.08
N TYR A 138 -3.46 9.05 4.51
CA TYR A 138 -3.52 10.32 5.25
C TYR A 138 -4.98 10.66 5.51
N ASP A 139 -5.34 10.81 6.77
CA ASP A 139 -6.67 11.23 7.22
C ASP A 139 -6.67 12.75 7.38
N GLY A 140 -7.29 13.45 6.44
CA GLY A 140 -7.36 14.91 6.45
C GLY A 140 -8.21 15.51 7.57
N LYS A 141 -9.09 14.71 8.20
CA LYS A 141 -9.91 15.19 9.33
C LYS A 141 -9.11 15.28 10.62
N THR A 142 -8.22 14.31 10.83
CA THR A 142 -7.39 14.22 12.04
C THR A 142 -5.98 14.76 11.82
N GLY A 143 -5.54 14.89 10.55
CA GLY A 143 -4.16 15.23 10.20
C GLY A 143 -3.18 14.12 10.51
N SER A 144 -3.64 12.87 10.66
CA SER A 144 -2.83 11.71 11.04
C SER A 144 -2.67 10.71 9.90
N TYR A 145 -1.75 9.77 10.08
CA TYR A 145 -1.49 8.72 9.11
C TYR A 145 -1.91 7.35 9.66
N VAL A 146 -2.47 6.55 8.76
CA VAL A 146 -2.77 5.14 8.99
C VAL A 146 -2.03 4.33 7.95
N ALA A 147 -1.37 3.26 8.35
CA ALA A 147 -0.72 2.33 7.43
C ALA A 147 -1.17 0.90 7.73
N ALA A 148 -1.27 0.06 6.72
CA ALA A 148 -1.63 -1.34 6.92
C ALA A 148 -0.92 -2.24 5.92
N ARG A 149 -0.78 -3.52 6.30
CA ARG A 149 -0.18 -4.57 5.50
C ARG A 149 -1.05 -5.82 5.55
N ASP A 150 -1.16 -6.50 4.42
CA ASP A 150 -1.96 -7.72 4.27
C ASP A 150 -1.63 -8.81 5.31
N PRO A 151 -2.57 -9.75 5.59
CA PRO A 151 -2.41 -10.75 6.65
C PRO A 151 -1.20 -11.67 6.50
N ILE A 152 -0.77 -11.94 5.27
CA ILE A 152 0.36 -12.83 4.96
C ILE A 152 1.66 -12.04 4.83
N GLY A 153 1.56 -10.73 4.49
CA GLY A 153 2.69 -9.87 4.19
C GLY A 153 3.27 -10.09 2.80
N ILE A 154 2.40 -10.41 1.83
CA ILE A 154 2.77 -10.61 0.42
C ILE A 154 3.38 -9.33 -0.13
N ARG A 155 2.72 -8.19 0.11
CA ARG A 155 3.27 -6.91 -0.31
C ARG A 155 4.27 -6.39 0.74
N PRO A 156 5.49 -6.03 0.32
CA PRO A 156 6.49 -5.56 1.26
C PRO A 156 6.14 -4.17 1.78
N LEU A 157 6.32 -3.98 3.09
CA LEU A 157 6.30 -2.70 3.76
C LEU A 157 7.30 -2.71 4.92
N TYR A 158 8.08 -1.64 5.02
CA TYR A 158 9.06 -1.41 6.07
C TYR A 158 8.77 -0.08 6.74
N TYR A 159 9.21 0.04 7.99
CA TYR A 159 9.08 1.27 8.76
C TYR A 159 10.31 1.56 9.60
N GLY A 160 10.44 2.80 9.96
CA GLY A 160 11.41 3.30 10.92
C GLY A 160 10.98 4.66 11.44
N TYR A 161 11.78 5.19 12.33
CA TYR A 161 11.61 6.55 12.86
C TYR A 161 12.85 7.35 12.55
N ASP A 162 12.67 8.59 12.15
CA ASP A 162 13.79 9.52 11.99
C ASP A 162 14.32 10.01 13.36
N GLU A 163 15.35 10.86 13.34
CA GLU A 163 15.96 11.43 14.54
C GLU A 163 14.99 12.27 15.39
N LYS A 164 13.90 12.75 14.80
CA LYS A 164 12.87 13.54 15.47
C LYS A 164 11.68 12.69 15.96
N GLY A 165 11.70 11.39 15.67
CA GLY A 165 10.62 10.47 16.01
C GLY A 165 9.50 10.40 14.97
N ALA A 166 9.67 11.03 13.80
CA ALA A 166 8.71 10.93 12.70
C ALA A 166 8.69 9.52 12.12
N LEU A 167 7.50 8.95 11.96
CA LEU A 167 7.31 7.65 11.30
C LEU A 167 7.60 7.78 9.80
N VAL A 168 8.44 6.89 9.29
CA VAL A 168 8.73 6.76 7.85
C VAL A 168 8.41 5.34 7.41
N LEU A 169 7.70 5.23 6.30
CA LEU A 169 7.21 3.97 5.74
C LEU A 169 7.66 3.85 4.29
N ALA A 170 8.03 2.65 3.84
CA ALA A 170 8.36 2.42 2.43
C ALA A 170 8.20 0.96 2.03
N SER A 171 7.98 0.73 0.73
CA SER A 171 7.94 -0.61 0.14
C SER A 171 9.24 -1.39 0.32
N GLU A 172 10.39 -0.71 0.35
CA GLU A 172 11.69 -1.37 0.53
C GLU A 172 12.55 -0.67 1.60
N ALA A 173 13.28 -1.48 2.37
CA ALA A 173 14.15 -0.98 3.43
C ALA A 173 15.20 0.04 2.94
N LYS A 174 15.69 -0.10 1.71
CA LYS A 174 16.69 0.82 1.14
C LYS A 174 16.19 2.27 1.03
N ASN A 175 14.87 2.49 0.91
CA ASN A 175 14.29 3.83 0.90
C ASN A 175 14.41 4.53 2.27
N LEU A 176 14.51 3.78 3.36
CA LEU A 176 14.59 4.30 4.73
C LEU A 176 16.02 4.54 5.18
N VAL A 177 17.03 4.03 4.46
CA VAL A 177 18.45 4.21 4.79
C VAL A 177 18.83 5.69 4.65
N GLY A 178 19.38 6.26 5.71
CA GLY A 178 19.74 7.69 5.80
C GLY A 178 18.60 8.60 6.28
N LEU A 179 17.38 8.05 6.45
CA LEU A 179 16.29 8.71 7.15
C LEU A 179 16.06 8.12 8.54
N CYS A 180 16.25 6.81 8.69
CA CYS A 180 15.97 6.08 9.92
C CYS A 180 17.22 5.32 10.39
N GLU A 181 17.49 5.33 11.69
CA GLU A 181 18.57 4.53 12.28
C GLU A 181 18.22 3.04 12.36
N LYS A 182 16.95 2.75 12.69
CA LYS A 182 16.44 1.38 12.83
C LYS A 182 15.30 1.17 11.83
N ILE A 183 15.49 0.19 10.96
CA ILE A 183 14.53 -0.19 9.94
C ILE A 183 13.99 -1.58 10.29
N ARG A 184 12.68 -1.73 10.26
CA ARG A 184 11.98 -2.97 10.57
C ARG A 184 10.94 -3.30 9.51
N PRO A 185 10.67 -4.59 9.25
CA PRO A 185 9.51 -4.96 8.46
C PRO A 185 8.22 -4.58 9.22
N PHE A 186 7.25 -4.05 8.48
CA PHE A 186 5.92 -3.81 9.02
C PHE A 186 5.24 -5.15 9.28
N PRO A 187 4.68 -5.40 10.48
CA PRO A 187 4.11 -6.70 10.80
C PRO A 187 2.91 -7.03 9.89
N PRO A 188 2.84 -8.26 9.31
CA PRO A 188 1.69 -8.71 8.55
C PRO A 188 0.42 -8.72 9.41
N GLY A 189 -0.76 -8.52 8.78
CA GLY A 189 -2.04 -8.53 9.48
C GLY A 189 -2.21 -7.43 10.52
N HIS A 190 -1.43 -6.36 10.41
CA HIS A 190 -1.52 -5.22 11.32
C HIS A 190 -1.80 -3.93 10.55
N TYR A 191 -2.40 -3.00 11.26
CA TYR A 191 -2.37 -1.59 10.91
C TYR A 191 -1.67 -0.77 11.99
N TYR A 192 -1.12 0.36 11.60
CA TYR A 192 -0.57 1.39 12.48
C TYR A 192 -1.51 2.58 12.50
N LYS A 193 -1.85 3.06 13.68
CA LYS A 193 -2.61 4.29 13.90
C LYS A 193 -2.28 4.84 15.29
N ASP A 194 -2.20 6.17 15.40
CA ASP A 194 -2.02 6.89 16.67
C ASP A 194 -0.87 6.35 17.54
N GLY A 195 0.27 6.05 16.91
CA GLY A 195 1.47 5.57 17.61
C GLY A 195 1.50 4.06 17.91
N ALA A 196 0.46 3.30 17.55
CA ALA A 196 0.34 1.89 17.91
C ALA A 196 0.14 0.98 16.70
N PHE A 197 0.71 -0.23 16.78
CA PHE A 197 0.38 -1.34 15.89
C PHE A 197 -0.78 -2.14 16.47
N VAL A 198 -1.80 -2.38 15.66
CA VAL A 198 -2.98 -3.16 16.03
C VAL A 198 -3.10 -4.33 15.08
N CYS A 199 -3.17 -5.55 15.63
CA CYS A 199 -3.43 -6.76 14.85
C CYS A 199 -4.91 -6.79 14.46
N TYR A 200 -5.20 -6.83 13.16
CA TYR A 200 -6.58 -7.00 12.65
C TYR A 200 -6.82 -8.41 12.12
N HIS A 201 -5.75 -9.16 11.79
CA HIS A 201 -5.84 -10.54 11.34
C HIS A 201 -4.55 -11.30 11.68
N ASP A 202 -4.67 -12.43 12.37
CA ASP A 202 -3.55 -13.28 12.76
C ASP A 202 -3.72 -14.68 12.16
N ILE A 203 -3.01 -14.93 11.04
CA ILE A 203 -3.07 -16.21 10.33
C ILE A 203 -2.52 -17.39 11.14
N SER A 204 -1.82 -17.15 12.24
CA SER A 204 -1.33 -18.22 13.13
C SER A 204 -2.43 -18.78 14.04
N ARG A 205 -3.55 -18.09 14.14
CA ARG A 205 -4.71 -18.55 14.93
C ARG A 205 -5.63 -19.34 14.02
N THR A 206 -5.75 -20.62 14.30
CA THR A 206 -6.70 -21.51 13.64
C THR A 206 -8.02 -21.42 14.39
N GLU A 207 -9.03 -20.84 13.75
CA GLU A 207 -10.39 -20.74 14.32
C GLU A 207 -11.24 -21.94 13.95
N GLU A 208 -11.01 -22.50 12.76
CA GLU A 208 -11.72 -23.68 12.26
C GLU A 208 -10.73 -24.69 11.67
N VAL A 209 -11.03 -25.97 11.85
CA VAL A 209 -10.28 -27.08 11.26
C VAL A 209 -11.14 -27.70 10.17
N CYS A 210 -10.58 -27.85 8.96
CA CYS A 210 -11.24 -28.56 7.89
C CYS A 210 -11.26 -30.08 8.20
N GLU A 211 -12.44 -30.66 8.32
CA GLU A 211 -12.66 -32.11 8.56
C GLU A 211 -12.93 -32.88 7.25
N ASP A 212 -12.84 -32.24 6.10
CA ASP A 212 -13.04 -32.87 4.79
C ASP A 212 -11.96 -33.93 4.53
N ASP A 213 -12.31 -34.95 3.75
CA ASP A 213 -11.31 -35.87 3.23
C ASP A 213 -10.40 -35.22 2.18
N VAL A 214 -9.26 -35.87 1.90
CA VAL A 214 -8.25 -35.33 0.99
C VAL A 214 -8.79 -35.09 -0.41
N GLU A 215 -9.70 -35.96 -0.89
CA GLU A 215 -10.27 -35.86 -2.24
C GLU A 215 -11.16 -34.62 -2.36
N THR A 216 -11.99 -34.36 -1.35
CA THR A 216 -12.83 -33.15 -1.24
C THR A 216 -11.98 -31.89 -1.12
N ILE A 217 -10.90 -31.91 -0.33
CA ILE A 217 -9.97 -30.77 -0.21
C ILE A 217 -9.30 -30.47 -1.55
N CYS A 218 -8.81 -31.48 -2.26
CA CYS A 218 -8.19 -31.32 -3.58
C CYS A 218 -9.17 -30.70 -4.58
N GLN A 219 -10.44 -31.12 -4.57
CA GLN A 219 -11.46 -30.56 -5.45
C GLN A 219 -11.73 -29.08 -5.14
N LYS A 220 -11.85 -28.71 -3.85
CA LYS A 220 -12.09 -27.34 -3.42
C LYS A 220 -10.92 -26.39 -3.72
N ILE A 221 -9.69 -26.89 -3.84
CA ILE A 221 -8.51 -26.10 -4.23
C ILE A 221 -8.45 -25.91 -5.74
N HIS A 222 -9.01 -26.90 -6.50
CA HIS A 222 -9.00 -26.86 -7.97
C HIS A 222 -10.08 -25.93 -8.54
N ASP A 223 -11.24 -25.84 -7.89
CA ASP A 223 -12.38 -25.02 -8.30
C ASP A 223 -12.19 -23.54 -7.97
#